data_ce74d96259e1d69f912df80fa13deaf6
#
_entry.id   ce74d96259e1d69f912df80fa13deaf6
#
_cell.length_a   1.000
_cell.length_b   1.000
_cell.length_c   1.000
_cell.angle_alpha   90.00
_cell.angle_beta   90.00
_cell.angle_gamma   90.00
#
_symmetry.space_group_name_H-M   'P 1'
#
loop_
_entity.id
_entity.type
_entity.pdbx_description
1 polymer ?
#
loop_
_entity_poly.entity_id
_entity_poly.type
_entity_poly.pdbx_seq_one_letter_code
_entity_poly.pdbx_strand_id
1 'polypeptide(L)'
;MTPDRIPGDEGLYFANRTYAEVQRMIDDPRPVVLLFPVGSTEPHGPHSPLATDPIISAAMCLRVARELREDPDLQVSILPELGYGVTRFTAAWPGHIHVEEETLLNFLRDICVSLSEQGLPHVVFVNNHFEPAHVKTLHRAMDAIEERTGNVVGYLDLTRKRRAAELTDEVREGGSHAGQYETSIVLAARPGLVDEEVLATLPPAPKNLAAEIAAGHTDFVAMGLPDAYNGTPAEATVAEGEQSLAALEQMLTQQIRDLAAGTGGRDEPGLYFRV
;
A
#
# COMPACT_ATOMS: atom_id res chain seq x y z
N MET A 1 19.65 12.20 -24.20
CA MET A 1 18.38 12.07 -23.45
C MET A 1 17.32 12.91 -24.14
N THR A 2 16.28 12.29 -24.68
CA THR A 2 15.08 13.03 -25.11
C THR A 2 14.37 13.47 -23.83
N PRO A 3 14.04 14.75 -23.64
CA PRO A 3 13.32 15.21 -22.46
C PRO A 3 11.99 14.45 -22.35
N ASP A 4 11.58 14.12 -21.13
CA ASP A 4 10.28 13.49 -20.89
C ASP A 4 9.19 14.34 -21.57
N ARG A 5 8.40 13.71 -22.41
CA ARG A 5 7.30 14.36 -23.14
C ARG A 5 6.24 14.93 -22.19
N ILE A 6 6.10 14.30 -21.04
CA ILE A 6 5.10 14.65 -20.02
C ILE A 6 5.84 15.34 -18.86
N PRO A 7 5.62 16.64 -18.63
CA PRO A 7 6.30 17.36 -17.58
C PRO A 7 5.75 17.00 -16.17
N GLY A 8 6.57 17.23 -15.17
CA GLY A 8 6.20 17.06 -13.78
C GLY A 8 5.94 15.59 -13.39
N ASP A 9 5.07 15.38 -12.43
CA ASP A 9 4.79 14.05 -11.86
C ASP A 9 3.98 13.15 -12.79
N GLU A 10 3.25 13.71 -13.74
CA GLU A 10 2.47 12.95 -14.73
C GLU A 10 3.36 11.97 -15.53
N GLY A 11 4.64 12.31 -15.73
CA GLY A 11 5.63 11.46 -16.36
C GLY A 11 6.06 10.25 -15.53
N LEU A 12 5.72 10.19 -14.24
CA LEU A 12 6.00 9.05 -13.36
C LEU A 12 4.99 7.92 -13.53
N TYR A 13 3.80 8.20 -14.08
CA TYR A 13 2.75 7.20 -14.22
C TYR A 13 2.90 6.40 -15.52
N PHE A 14 2.93 5.08 -15.37
CA PHE A 14 3.10 4.14 -16.49
C PHE A 14 2.00 4.29 -17.55
N ALA A 15 0.75 4.43 -17.10
CA ALA A 15 -0.40 4.57 -18.00
C ALA A 15 -0.41 5.86 -18.85
N ASN A 16 0.39 6.87 -18.49
CA ASN A 16 0.53 8.09 -19.26
C ASN A 16 1.55 7.97 -20.39
N ARG A 17 2.30 6.86 -20.45
CA ARG A 17 3.33 6.63 -21.47
C ARG A 17 2.74 6.04 -22.73
N THR A 18 3.34 6.36 -23.85
CA THR A 18 3.09 5.67 -25.12
C THR A 18 3.85 4.35 -25.15
N TYR A 19 3.42 3.39 -25.97
CA TYR A 19 4.13 2.12 -26.15
C TYR A 19 5.60 2.33 -26.58
N ALA A 20 5.90 3.35 -27.37
CA ALA A 20 7.25 3.67 -27.80
C ALA A 20 8.14 4.23 -26.67
N GLU A 21 7.53 4.88 -25.64
CA GLU A 21 8.23 5.29 -24.42
C GLU A 21 8.52 4.10 -23.54
N VAL A 22 7.56 3.18 -23.39
CA VAL A 22 7.77 1.91 -22.67
C VAL A 22 8.87 1.07 -23.34
N GLN A 23 8.88 0.99 -24.67
CA GLN A 23 9.94 0.28 -25.39
C GLN A 23 11.32 0.86 -25.07
N ARG A 24 11.45 2.19 -25.03
CA ARG A 24 12.72 2.84 -24.64
C ARG A 24 13.14 2.55 -23.20
N MET A 25 12.18 2.42 -22.29
CA MET A 25 12.47 1.99 -20.92
C MET A 25 13.03 0.56 -20.87
N ILE A 26 12.47 -0.33 -21.68
CA ILE A 26 12.91 -1.73 -21.78
C ILE A 26 14.30 -1.82 -22.44
N ASP A 27 14.57 -1.00 -23.46
CA ASP A 27 15.84 -0.98 -24.19
C ASP A 27 16.99 -0.31 -23.39
N ASP A 28 16.67 0.47 -22.35
CA ASP A 28 17.66 1.08 -21.45
C ASP A 28 18.28 -0.02 -20.56
N PRO A 29 19.60 -0.04 -20.32
CA PRO A 29 20.25 -1.09 -19.54
C PRO A 29 19.88 -1.08 -18.05
N ARG A 30 19.30 0.01 -17.54
CA ARG A 30 18.84 0.09 -16.14
C ARG A 30 17.55 -0.71 -15.95
N PRO A 31 17.42 -1.52 -14.89
CA PRO A 31 16.18 -2.23 -14.62
C PRO A 31 15.01 -1.24 -14.40
N VAL A 32 13.85 -1.60 -14.94
CA VAL A 32 12.60 -0.87 -14.70
C VAL A 32 11.87 -1.51 -13.54
N VAL A 33 11.60 -0.74 -12.49
CA VAL A 33 10.79 -1.17 -11.33
C VAL A 33 9.43 -0.48 -11.38
N LEU A 34 8.38 -1.27 -11.42
CA LEU A 34 6.99 -0.81 -11.48
C LEU A 34 6.37 -0.87 -10.08
N LEU A 35 5.98 0.28 -9.55
CA LEU A 35 5.28 0.39 -8.27
C LEU A 35 3.79 0.18 -8.49
N PHE A 36 3.22 -0.82 -7.84
CA PHE A 36 1.80 -1.14 -7.96
C PHE A 36 1.07 -0.78 -6.66
N PRO A 37 0.44 0.42 -6.57
CA PRO A 37 -0.37 0.76 -5.42
C PRO A 37 -1.59 -0.15 -5.35
N VAL A 38 -1.75 -0.83 -4.22
CA VAL A 38 -2.91 -1.69 -3.93
C VAL A 38 -3.54 -1.27 -2.60
N GLY A 39 -4.79 -1.63 -2.37
CA GLY A 39 -5.52 -1.30 -1.15
C GLY A 39 -6.96 -1.76 -1.24
N SER A 40 -7.84 -1.18 -0.43
CA SER A 40 -9.27 -1.47 -0.45
C SER A 40 -10.11 -0.19 -0.42
N THR A 41 -11.30 -0.25 -0.98
CA THR A 41 -12.33 0.79 -0.82
C THR A 41 -13.27 0.33 0.28
N GLU A 42 -13.10 0.91 1.47
CA GLU A 42 -13.80 0.49 2.68
C GLU A 42 -14.01 1.65 3.67
N PRO A 43 -15.00 1.54 4.58
CA PRO A 43 -15.21 2.52 5.64
C PRO A 43 -13.99 2.73 6.54
N HIS A 44 -13.60 3.99 6.70
CA HIS A 44 -12.49 4.46 7.55
C HIS A 44 -12.99 5.51 8.53
N GLY A 45 -13.88 5.12 9.43
CA GLY A 45 -14.55 6.04 10.33
C GLY A 45 -15.48 7.02 9.61
N PRO A 46 -16.12 7.93 10.34
CA PRO A 46 -16.99 8.95 9.76
C PRO A 46 -16.21 10.16 9.19
N HIS A 47 -14.90 10.22 9.38
CA HIS A 47 -14.03 11.37 9.09
C HIS A 47 -13.12 11.17 7.88
N SER A 48 -12.77 9.94 7.53
CA SER A 48 -11.79 9.65 6.48
C SER A 48 -12.46 9.04 5.24
N PRO A 49 -11.91 9.25 4.04
CA PRO A 49 -12.52 8.76 2.80
C PRO A 49 -12.45 7.23 2.71
N LEU A 50 -13.40 6.63 1.99
CA LEU A 50 -13.40 5.18 1.70
C LEU A 50 -12.12 4.71 0.99
N ALA A 51 -11.43 5.60 0.29
CA ALA A 51 -10.20 5.33 -0.45
C ALA A 51 -8.93 5.58 0.37
N THR A 52 -8.99 5.56 1.70
CA THR A 52 -7.83 5.81 2.58
C THR A 52 -6.63 4.94 2.22
N ASP A 53 -6.79 3.63 2.11
CA ASP A 53 -5.69 2.70 1.77
C ASP A 53 -5.05 3.00 0.41
N PRO A 54 -5.82 3.11 -0.71
CA PRO A 54 -5.25 3.48 -1.99
C PRO A 54 -4.56 4.85 -1.98
N ILE A 55 -5.11 5.84 -1.27
CA ILE A 55 -4.50 7.17 -1.12
C ILE A 55 -3.11 7.06 -0.48
N ILE A 56 -2.98 6.31 0.61
CA ILE A 56 -1.69 6.13 1.30
C ILE A 56 -0.72 5.39 0.40
N SER A 57 -1.15 4.28 -0.21
CA SER A 57 -0.32 3.48 -1.12
C SER A 57 0.17 4.30 -2.33
N ALA A 58 -0.71 5.12 -2.93
CA ALA A 58 -0.35 6.01 -4.03
C ALA A 58 0.60 7.13 -3.58
N ALA A 59 0.41 7.69 -2.37
CA ALA A 59 1.30 8.71 -1.82
C ALA A 59 2.72 8.15 -1.58
N MET A 60 2.84 6.93 -1.06
CA MET A 60 4.12 6.22 -0.93
C MET A 60 4.80 6.06 -2.30
N CYS A 61 4.06 5.56 -3.29
CA CYS A 61 4.59 5.37 -4.65
C CYS A 61 5.08 6.69 -5.26
N LEU A 62 4.31 7.76 -5.12
CA LEU A 62 4.65 9.06 -5.69
C LEU A 62 5.90 9.66 -5.05
N ARG A 63 6.06 9.56 -3.74
CA ARG A 63 7.25 10.06 -3.03
C ARG A 63 8.52 9.34 -3.52
N VAL A 64 8.49 8.02 -3.51
CA VAL A 64 9.62 7.20 -3.97
C VAL A 64 9.92 7.41 -5.45
N ALA A 65 8.89 7.50 -6.30
CA ALA A 65 9.12 7.77 -7.72
C ALA A 65 9.70 9.16 -7.99
N ARG A 66 9.40 10.16 -7.16
CA ARG A 66 10.05 11.48 -7.20
C ARG A 66 11.52 11.41 -6.77
N GLU A 67 11.80 10.72 -5.67
CA GLU A 67 13.17 10.53 -5.16
C GLU A 67 14.06 9.81 -6.21
N LEU A 68 13.52 8.74 -6.82
CA LEU A 68 14.27 7.90 -7.77
C LEU A 68 14.18 8.35 -9.23
N ARG A 69 13.58 9.52 -9.52
CA ARG A 69 13.37 10.00 -10.90
C ARG A 69 14.65 10.06 -11.73
N GLU A 70 15.73 10.55 -11.14
CA GLU A 70 17.05 10.72 -11.78
C GLU A 70 18.06 9.68 -11.28
N ASP A 71 17.58 8.54 -10.79
CA ASP A 71 18.48 7.50 -10.29
C ASP A 71 19.35 6.95 -11.43
N PRO A 72 20.67 6.86 -11.24
CA PRO A 72 21.58 6.40 -12.30
C PRO A 72 21.51 4.90 -12.57
N ASP A 73 20.99 4.11 -11.62
CA ASP A 73 21.10 2.65 -11.63
C ASP A 73 19.77 1.95 -11.95
N LEU A 74 18.62 2.64 -11.81
CA LEU A 74 17.31 2.07 -12.08
C LEU A 74 16.31 3.11 -12.63
N GLN A 75 15.19 2.63 -13.13
CA GLN A 75 14.05 3.41 -13.58
C GLN A 75 12.83 3.03 -12.75
N VAL A 76 12.01 4.01 -12.36
CA VAL A 76 10.78 3.75 -11.60
C VAL A 76 9.57 4.30 -12.35
N SER A 77 8.46 3.58 -12.35
CA SER A 77 7.18 4.08 -12.82
C SER A 77 6.02 3.52 -11.99
N ILE A 78 4.93 4.27 -11.90
CA ILE A 78 3.77 3.93 -11.07
C ILE A 78 2.69 3.33 -11.96
N LEU A 79 2.26 2.10 -11.66
CA LEU A 79 1.10 1.46 -12.31
C LEU A 79 -0.22 2.11 -11.86
N PRO A 80 -1.31 1.99 -12.64
CA PRO A 80 -2.64 2.34 -12.17
C PRO A 80 -2.96 1.65 -10.86
N GLU A 81 -3.52 2.40 -9.90
CA GLU A 81 -3.86 1.87 -8.59
C GLU A 81 -4.99 0.83 -8.65
N LEU A 82 -4.92 -0.17 -7.78
CA LEU A 82 -5.98 -1.14 -7.53
C LEU A 82 -6.61 -0.85 -6.16
N GLY A 83 -7.72 -0.11 -6.17
CA GLY A 83 -8.45 0.29 -4.96
C GLY A 83 -9.51 -0.72 -4.50
N TYR A 84 -9.45 -1.97 -4.94
CA TYR A 84 -10.39 -3.03 -4.56
C TYR A 84 -9.64 -4.24 -4.03
N GLY A 85 -9.96 -4.62 -2.80
CA GLY A 85 -9.27 -5.67 -2.08
C GLY A 85 -10.18 -6.65 -1.36
N VAL A 86 -9.58 -7.59 -0.65
CA VAL A 86 -10.27 -8.43 0.30
C VAL A 86 -10.50 -7.61 1.55
N THR A 87 -11.75 -7.24 1.83
CA THR A 87 -12.14 -6.53 3.05
C THR A 87 -13.44 -7.12 3.59
N ARG A 88 -13.47 -7.45 4.86
CA ARG A 88 -14.64 -8.02 5.57
C ARG A 88 -14.89 -7.32 6.89
N PHE A 89 -13.85 -6.76 7.51
CA PHE A 89 -13.95 -6.18 8.83
C PHE A 89 -14.91 -5.00 8.90
N THR A 90 -15.09 -4.31 7.78
CA THR A 90 -15.97 -3.15 7.63
C THR A 90 -17.33 -3.46 6.99
N ALA A 91 -17.71 -4.74 6.87
CA ALA A 91 -18.94 -5.17 6.18
C ALA A 91 -20.25 -4.62 6.76
N ALA A 92 -20.25 -4.14 8.00
CA ALA A 92 -21.42 -3.57 8.65
C ALA A 92 -21.76 -2.15 8.19
N TRP A 93 -20.86 -1.45 7.48
CA TRP A 93 -21.06 -0.06 7.06
C TRP A 93 -21.22 0.11 5.56
N PRO A 94 -21.98 1.12 5.11
CA PRO A 94 -22.09 1.47 3.69
C PRO A 94 -20.73 1.88 3.10
N GLY A 95 -20.51 1.55 1.82
CA GLY A 95 -19.25 1.87 1.13
C GLY A 95 -18.20 0.76 1.15
N HIS A 96 -18.45 -0.30 1.87
CA HIS A 96 -17.67 -1.53 1.83
C HIS A 96 -17.77 -2.22 0.46
N ILE A 97 -16.63 -2.44 -0.20
CA ILE A 97 -16.57 -3.13 -1.51
C ILE A 97 -15.56 -4.27 -1.41
N HIS A 98 -16.09 -5.47 -1.15
CA HIS A 98 -15.28 -6.69 -1.02
C HIS A 98 -15.03 -7.38 -2.36
N VAL A 99 -13.81 -7.85 -2.54
CA VAL A 99 -13.38 -8.74 -3.64
C VAL A 99 -12.90 -10.06 -3.05
N GLU A 100 -13.34 -11.17 -3.62
CA GLU A 100 -12.91 -12.50 -3.18
C GLU A 100 -11.41 -12.73 -3.40
N GLU A 101 -10.78 -13.52 -2.50
CA GLU A 101 -9.33 -13.79 -2.52
C GLU A 101 -8.85 -14.33 -3.87
N GLU A 102 -9.56 -15.28 -4.45
CA GLU A 102 -9.17 -15.88 -5.73
C GLU A 102 -9.29 -14.88 -6.90
N THR A 103 -10.24 -13.96 -6.84
CA THR A 103 -10.39 -12.88 -7.83
C THR A 103 -9.21 -11.93 -7.76
N LEU A 104 -8.86 -11.46 -6.56
CA LEU A 104 -7.72 -10.57 -6.34
C LEU A 104 -6.41 -11.25 -6.75
N LEU A 105 -6.18 -12.50 -6.30
CA LEU A 105 -4.99 -13.27 -6.64
C LEU A 105 -4.82 -13.39 -8.16
N ASN A 106 -5.85 -13.83 -8.86
CA ASN A 106 -5.80 -14.03 -10.30
C ASN A 106 -5.57 -12.72 -11.05
N PHE A 107 -6.21 -11.63 -10.61
CA PHE A 107 -6.05 -10.31 -11.22
C PHE A 107 -4.62 -9.79 -11.11
N LEU A 108 -4.03 -9.85 -9.91
CA LEU A 108 -2.64 -9.45 -9.67
C LEU A 108 -1.65 -10.31 -10.46
N ARG A 109 -1.87 -11.64 -10.46
CA ARG A 109 -1.04 -12.59 -11.23
C ARG A 109 -1.07 -12.26 -12.71
N ASP A 110 -2.25 -12.10 -13.30
CA ASP A 110 -2.40 -11.90 -14.74
C ASP A 110 -1.73 -10.59 -15.20
N ILE A 111 -1.82 -9.51 -14.40
CA ILE A 111 -1.09 -8.26 -14.66
C ILE A 111 0.42 -8.48 -14.63
N CYS A 112 0.95 -9.08 -13.57
CA CYS A 112 2.39 -9.26 -13.40
C CYS A 112 2.99 -10.24 -14.43
N VAL A 113 2.26 -11.30 -14.78
CA VAL A 113 2.67 -12.22 -15.85
C VAL A 113 2.75 -11.48 -17.18
N SER A 114 1.72 -10.69 -17.53
CA SER A 114 1.70 -9.91 -18.76
C SER A 114 2.85 -8.90 -18.84
N LEU A 115 3.19 -8.23 -17.74
CA LEU A 115 4.34 -7.32 -17.67
C LEU A 115 5.67 -8.06 -17.82
N SER A 116 5.82 -9.20 -17.14
CA SER A 116 7.01 -10.04 -17.24
C SER A 116 7.28 -10.53 -18.66
N GLU A 117 6.24 -10.97 -19.39
CA GLU A 117 6.34 -11.41 -20.79
C GLU A 117 6.78 -10.29 -21.74
N GLN A 118 6.62 -9.03 -21.35
CA GLN A 118 7.05 -7.85 -22.11
C GLN A 118 8.45 -7.36 -21.73
N GLY A 119 9.16 -8.02 -20.80
CA GLY A 119 10.48 -7.60 -20.33
C GLY A 119 10.44 -6.61 -19.17
N LEU A 120 9.33 -6.53 -18.42
CA LEU A 120 9.13 -5.70 -17.24
C LEU A 120 8.90 -6.58 -15.99
N PRO A 121 9.93 -7.34 -15.55
CA PRO A 121 9.73 -8.36 -14.50
C PRO A 121 9.65 -7.81 -13.09
N HIS A 122 10.15 -6.59 -12.81
CA HIS A 122 10.26 -6.06 -11.47
C HIS A 122 9.02 -5.24 -11.10
N VAL A 123 8.09 -5.87 -10.39
CA VAL A 123 6.90 -5.23 -9.82
C VAL A 123 7.03 -5.20 -8.30
N VAL A 124 6.64 -4.10 -7.67
CA VAL A 124 6.57 -3.96 -6.20
C VAL A 124 5.13 -3.65 -5.82
N PHE A 125 4.50 -4.53 -5.04
CA PHE A 125 3.21 -4.21 -4.42
C PHE A 125 3.42 -3.23 -3.27
N VAL A 126 2.68 -2.14 -3.30
CA VAL A 126 2.68 -1.11 -2.26
C VAL A 126 1.29 -1.08 -1.65
N ASN A 127 1.17 -1.58 -0.42
CA ASN A 127 -0.10 -1.85 0.23
C ASN A 127 -0.17 -1.22 1.62
N ASN A 128 -1.29 -0.54 1.90
CA ASN A 128 -1.60 -0.01 3.23
C ASN A 128 -2.95 -0.52 3.79
N HIS A 129 -3.49 -1.59 3.21
CA HIS A 129 -4.66 -2.30 3.73
C HIS A 129 -4.21 -3.57 4.46
N PHE A 130 -4.44 -3.63 5.78
CA PHE A 130 -3.81 -4.62 6.65
C PHE A 130 -4.76 -5.75 7.11
N GLU A 131 -5.93 -5.90 6.50
CA GLU A 131 -6.78 -7.05 6.79
C GLU A 131 -6.04 -8.36 6.49
N PRO A 132 -6.00 -9.34 7.42
CA PRO A 132 -5.20 -10.56 7.28
C PRO A 132 -5.46 -11.34 6.00
N ALA A 133 -6.73 -11.46 5.60
CA ALA A 133 -7.10 -12.18 4.39
C ALA A 133 -6.57 -11.49 3.12
N HIS A 134 -6.54 -10.14 3.11
CA HIS A 134 -5.98 -9.36 2.01
C HIS A 134 -4.46 -9.58 1.90
N VAL A 135 -3.72 -9.36 3.00
CA VAL A 135 -2.26 -9.50 3.01
C VAL A 135 -1.84 -10.93 2.67
N LYS A 136 -2.53 -11.94 3.20
CA LYS A 136 -2.31 -13.34 2.82
C LYS A 136 -2.54 -13.57 1.33
N THR A 137 -3.55 -12.93 0.75
CA THR A 137 -3.83 -13.05 -0.69
C THR A 137 -2.73 -12.40 -1.53
N LEU A 138 -2.17 -11.26 -1.09
CA LEU A 138 -1.01 -10.66 -1.76
C LEU A 138 0.19 -11.63 -1.76
N HIS A 139 0.52 -12.26 -0.62
CA HIS A 139 1.60 -13.24 -0.56
C HIS A 139 1.35 -14.44 -1.47
N ARG A 140 0.13 -14.99 -1.48
CA ARG A 140 -0.25 -16.08 -2.41
C ARG A 140 -0.14 -15.67 -3.87
N ALA A 141 -0.53 -14.43 -4.21
CA ALA A 141 -0.39 -13.91 -5.56
C ALA A 141 1.09 -13.82 -5.98
N MET A 142 1.95 -13.33 -5.09
CA MET A 142 3.39 -13.27 -5.34
C MET A 142 4.01 -14.66 -5.57
N ASP A 143 3.64 -15.66 -4.76
CA ASP A 143 4.07 -17.04 -4.95
C ASP A 143 3.63 -17.59 -6.33
N ALA A 144 2.38 -17.35 -6.72
CA ALA A 144 1.84 -17.78 -8.01
C ALA A 144 2.49 -17.06 -9.20
N ILE A 145 2.90 -15.79 -9.05
CA ILE A 145 3.64 -15.03 -10.06
C ILE A 145 5.05 -15.62 -10.20
N GLU A 146 5.74 -15.83 -9.08
CA GLU A 146 7.10 -16.39 -9.06
C GLU A 146 7.12 -17.80 -9.67
N GLU A 147 6.17 -18.66 -9.33
CA GLU A 147 6.02 -20.00 -9.92
C GLU A 147 5.83 -19.93 -11.44
N ARG A 148 5.07 -18.94 -11.93
CA ARG A 148 4.73 -18.79 -13.35
C ARG A 148 5.83 -18.14 -14.19
N THR A 149 6.57 -17.19 -13.61
CA THR A 149 7.51 -16.32 -14.36
C THR A 149 8.97 -16.50 -13.96
N GLY A 150 9.24 -17.09 -12.80
CA GLY A 150 10.57 -17.11 -12.17
C GLY A 150 10.99 -15.77 -11.55
N ASN A 151 10.13 -14.75 -11.57
CA ASN A 151 10.46 -13.41 -11.09
C ASN A 151 9.85 -13.15 -9.70
N VAL A 152 10.65 -12.62 -8.80
CA VAL A 152 10.21 -12.21 -7.46
C VAL A 152 9.46 -10.88 -7.58
N VAL A 153 8.26 -10.81 -7.00
CA VAL A 153 7.53 -9.56 -6.80
C VAL A 153 7.96 -8.95 -5.47
N GLY A 154 8.31 -7.66 -5.49
CA GLY A 154 8.68 -6.94 -4.27
C GLY A 154 7.47 -6.65 -3.40
N TYR A 155 7.66 -6.67 -2.07
CA TYR A 155 6.60 -6.31 -1.13
C TYR A 155 7.16 -5.86 0.22
N LEU A 156 6.83 -4.64 0.62
CA LEU A 156 7.07 -4.10 1.95
C LEU A 156 5.86 -4.45 2.84
N ASP A 157 5.96 -5.54 3.59
CA ASP A 157 4.90 -5.98 4.49
C ASP A 157 4.93 -5.20 5.81
N LEU A 158 4.16 -4.12 5.88
CA LEU A 158 4.06 -3.24 7.04
C LEU A 158 3.40 -3.91 8.26
N THR A 159 2.75 -5.07 8.08
CA THR A 159 2.20 -5.87 9.18
C THR A 159 3.28 -6.61 9.97
N ARG A 160 4.53 -6.61 9.48
CA ARG A 160 5.66 -7.23 10.18
C ARG A 160 6.11 -6.35 11.34
N LYS A 161 6.32 -6.97 12.50
CA LYS A 161 6.75 -6.27 13.71
C LYS A 161 7.99 -5.38 13.51
N ARG A 162 8.96 -5.84 12.70
CA ARG A 162 10.17 -5.06 12.39
C ARG A 162 9.88 -3.80 11.58
N ARG A 163 8.86 -3.83 10.70
CA ARG A 163 8.45 -2.68 9.88
C ARG A 163 7.58 -1.73 10.70
N ALA A 164 6.63 -2.27 11.46
CA ALA A 164 5.82 -1.49 12.38
C ALA A 164 6.67 -0.73 13.41
N ALA A 165 7.84 -1.25 13.79
CA ALA A 165 8.75 -0.59 14.73
C ALA A 165 9.32 0.74 14.21
N GLU A 166 9.34 0.95 12.90
CA GLU A 166 9.81 2.19 12.25
C GLU A 166 8.70 3.25 12.11
N LEU A 167 7.46 2.89 12.47
CA LEU A 167 6.27 3.74 12.35
C LEU A 167 5.85 4.34 13.71
N THR A 168 4.64 4.91 13.78
CA THR A 168 4.11 5.57 14.97
C THR A 168 3.83 4.59 16.13
N ASP A 169 3.65 5.13 17.33
CA ASP A 169 3.30 4.35 18.53
C ASP A 169 1.98 3.59 18.32
N GLU A 170 0.99 4.22 17.68
CA GLU A 170 -0.29 3.58 17.39
C GLU A 170 -0.11 2.29 16.58
N VAL A 171 0.70 2.32 15.52
CA VAL A 171 0.98 1.13 14.69
C VAL A 171 1.76 0.08 15.49
N ARG A 172 2.76 0.50 16.28
CA ARG A 172 3.54 -0.40 17.14
C ARG A 172 2.71 -1.13 18.19
N GLU A 173 1.66 -0.48 18.68
CA GLU A 173 0.72 -1.02 19.68
C GLU A 173 -0.41 -1.85 19.07
N GLY A 174 -0.46 -1.96 17.73
CA GLY A 174 -1.40 -2.77 17.00
C GLY A 174 -2.69 -2.04 16.60
N GLY A 175 -2.70 -0.70 16.65
CA GLY A 175 -3.72 0.15 16.05
C GLY A 175 -3.30 0.53 14.62
N SER A 176 -4.21 0.51 13.65
CA SER A 176 -3.85 0.87 12.28
C SER A 176 -5.04 0.99 11.33
N HIS A 177 -6.25 1.26 11.83
CA HIS A 177 -7.40 1.44 10.94
C HIS A 177 -8.13 2.75 11.24
N ALA A 178 -8.05 3.68 10.31
CA ALA A 178 -8.65 5.02 10.41
C ALA A 178 -8.31 5.75 11.72
N GLY A 179 -7.19 5.42 12.34
CA GLY A 179 -6.68 6.03 13.55
C GLY A 179 -5.82 7.25 13.29
N GLN A 180 -4.94 7.57 14.24
CA GLN A 180 -4.01 8.70 14.14
C GLN A 180 -3.05 8.53 12.94
N TYR A 181 -2.48 7.34 12.76
CA TYR A 181 -1.50 7.05 11.70
C TYR A 181 -2.06 7.29 10.31
N GLU A 182 -3.14 6.61 9.93
CA GLU A 182 -3.70 6.70 8.57
C GLU A 182 -4.30 8.08 8.32
N THR A 183 -5.04 8.63 9.29
CA THR A 183 -5.64 9.96 9.18
C THR A 183 -4.57 11.04 8.99
N SER A 184 -3.44 10.95 9.72
CA SER A 184 -2.31 11.87 9.57
C SER A 184 -1.74 11.83 8.15
N ILE A 185 -1.58 10.63 7.57
CA ILE A 185 -1.08 10.49 6.19
C ILE A 185 -2.08 11.07 5.18
N VAL A 186 -3.38 10.81 5.35
CA VAL A 186 -4.40 11.40 4.45
C VAL A 186 -4.42 12.93 4.57
N LEU A 187 -4.31 13.50 5.77
CA LEU A 187 -4.19 14.94 5.98
C LEU A 187 -2.96 15.52 5.26
N ALA A 188 -1.84 14.82 5.25
CA ALA A 188 -0.63 15.27 4.55
C ALA A 188 -0.74 15.13 3.02
N ALA A 189 -1.29 14.01 2.53
CA ALA A 189 -1.35 13.70 1.11
C ALA A 189 -2.55 14.34 0.38
N ARG A 190 -3.71 14.37 1.01
CA ARG A 190 -5.02 14.79 0.44
C ARG A 190 -5.91 15.49 1.48
N PRO A 191 -5.48 16.63 2.05
CA PRO A 191 -6.15 17.27 3.21
C PRO A 191 -7.64 17.54 3.00
N GLY A 192 -8.06 17.90 1.79
CA GLY A 192 -9.47 18.20 1.49
C GLY A 192 -10.42 16.99 1.51
N LEU A 193 -9.92 15.75 1.81
CA LEU A 193 -10.75 14.54 1.88
C LEU A 193 -11.07 14.11 3.31
N VAL A 194 -10.45 14.72 4.31
CA VAL A 194 -10.75 14.46 5.73
C VAL A 194 -11.79 15.48 6.22
N ASP A 195 -12.84 15.01 6.87
CA ASP A 195 -13.80 15.86 7.56
C ASP A 195 -13.23 16.25 8.92
N GLU A 196 -12.53 17.39 8.97
CA GLU A 196 -11.83 17.85 10.17
C GLU A 196 -12.81 18.28 11.30
N GLU A 197 -14.05 18.68 10.96
CA GLU A 197 -15.06 19.01 11.98
C GLU A 197 -15.52 17.72 12.70
N VAL A 198 -15.77 16.66 11.97
CA VAL A 198 -16.08 15.34 12.52
C VAL A 198 -14.88 14.78 13.27
N LEU A 199 -13.69 14.80 12.65
CA LEU A 199 -12.43 14.31 13.22
C LEU A 199 -12.19 14.83 14.65
N ALA A 200 -12.37 16.14 14.86
CA ALA A 200 -12.13 16.80 16.14
C ALA A 200 -13.06 16.32 17.28
N THR A 201 -14.15 15.61 16.95
CA THR A 201 -15.14 15.14 17.93
C THR A 201 -14.99 13.66 18.30
N LEU A 202 -14.12 12.92 17.59
CA LEU A 202 -14.03 11.47 17.77
C LEU A 202 -13.31 11.09 19.06
N PRO A 203 -13.92 10.22 19.87
CA PRO A 203 -13.27 9.73 21.09
C PRO A 203 -12.17 8.72 20.76
N PRO A 204 -11.16 8.56 21.63
CA PRO A 204 -10.20 7.47 21.52
C PRO A 204 -10.89 6.10 21.58
N ALA A 205 -10.49 5.20 20.66
CA ALA A 205 -10.98 3.81 20.61
C ALA A 205 -9.80 2.82 20.35
N PRO A 206 -8.72 2.86 21.15
CA PRO A 206 -7.54 2.04 20.90
C PRO A 206 -7.82 0.56 21.20
N LYS A 207 -7.49 -0.30 20.24
CA LYS A 207 -7.51 -1.76 20.35
C LYS A 207 -6.24 -2.34 19.73
N ASN A 208 -5.73 -3.40 20.32
CA ASN A 208 -4.72 -4.21 19.64
C ASN A 208 -5.43 -5.17 18.69
N LEU A 209 -5.47 -4.81 17.40
CA LEU A 209 -6.18 -5.60 16.38
C LEU A 209 -5.65 -7.03 16.26
N ALA A 210 -4.34 -7.22 16.44
CA ALA A 210 -3.76 -8.57 16.41
C ALA A 210 -4.30 -9.45 17.55
N ALA A 211 -4.46 -8.89 18.74
CA ALA A 211 -5.05 -9.59 19.88
C ALA A 211 -6.53 -9.90 19.65
N GLU A 212 -7.30 -8.96 19.10
CA GLU A 212 -8.72 -9.16 18.77
C GLU A 212 -8.90 -10.26 17.72
N ILE A 213 -8.06 -10.26 16.66
CA ILE A 213 -8.05 -11.30 15.63
C ILE A 213 -7.68 -12.66 16.24
N ALA A 214 -6.66 -12.72 17.11
CA ALA A 214 -6.27 -13.94 17.80
C ALA A 214 -7.36 -14.47 18.73
N ALA A 215 -8.20 -13.58 19.28
CA ALA A 215 -9.38 -13.94 20.05
C ALA A 215 -10.55 -14.48 19.18
N GLY A 216 -10.43 -14.43 17.86
CA GLY A 216 -11.41 -14.97 16.91
C GLY A 216 -12.43 -13.94 16.43
N HIS A 217 -12.23 -12.65 16.67
CA HIS A 217 -13.11 -11.61 16.13
C HIS A 217 -12.80 -11.39 14.64
N THR A 218 -13.85 -11.33 13.83
CA THR A 218 -13.77 -11.29 12.36
C THR A 218 -14.26 -10.00 11.73
N ASP A 219 -14.72 -9.05 12.55
CA ASP A 219 -15.21 -7.74 12.12
C ASP A 219 -15.08 -6.70 13.24
N PHE A 220 -15.10 -5.43 12.88
CA PHE A 220 -14.93 -4.34 13.83
C PHE A 220 -16.07 -4.20 14.83
N VAL A 221 -17.30 -4.61 14.49
CA VAL A 221 -18.42 -4.59 15.45
C VAL A 221 -18.16 -5.58 16.58
N ALA A 222 -17.73 -6.81 16.24
CA ALA A 222 -17.35 -7.83 17.21
C ALA A 222 -16.16 -7.40 18.08
N MET A 223 -15.23 -6.61 17.54
CA MET A 223 -14.11 -6.01 18.27
C MET A 223 -14.52 -4.83 19.15
N GLY A 224 -15.80 -4.37 19.12
CA GLY A 224 -16.28 -3.22 19.88
C GLY A 224 -15.84 -1.87 19.29
N LEU A 225 -15.72 -1.78 17.98
CA LEU A 225 -15.38 -0.58 17.20
C LEU A 225 -16.60 -0.15 16.36
N PRO A 226 -17.62 0.49 16.96
CA PRO A 226 -18.92 0.74 16.31
C PRO A 226 -18.88 1.79 15.20
N ASP A 227 -17.81 2.57 15.08
CA ASP A 227 -17.69 3.67 14.13
C ASP A 227 -16.61 3.41 13.05
N ALA A 228 -16.23 2.13 12.85
CA ALA A 228 -15.26 1.70 11.82
C ALA A 228 -13.92 2.45 11.87
N TYR A 229 -13.40 2.74 13.07
CA TYR A 229 -12.03 3.22 13.28
C TYR A 229 -11.43 2.63 14.56
N ASN A 230 -10.10 2.62 14.61
CA ASN A 230 -9.32 2.11 15.74
C ASN A 230 -8.17 3.08 16.06
N GLY A 231 -8.02 3.45 17.33
CA GLY A 231 -6.95 4.35 17.78
C GLY A 231 -7.43 5.72 18.21
N THR A 232 -6.66 6.75 17.90
CA THR A 232 -6.89 8.15 18.35
C THR A 232 -6.95 9.12 17.16
N PRO A 233 -7.95 9.00 16.27
CA PRO A 233 -7.98 9.82 15.04
C PRO A 233 -7.95 11.33 15.29
N ALA A 234 -8.58 11.82 16.38
CA ALA A 234 -8.58 13.24 16.72
C ALA A 234 -7.19 13.81 17.07
N GLU A 235 -6.18 12.96 17.28
CA GLU A 235 -4.79 13.36 17.51
C GLU A 235 -3.98 13.43 16.19
N ALA A 236 -4.58 13.10 15.06
CA ALA A 236 -3.93 13.10 13.76
C ALA A 236 -3.44 14.51 13.37
N THR A 237 -2.25 14.56 12.77
CA THR A 237 -1.65 15.82 12.31
C THR A 237 -0.95 15.66 10.97
N VAL A 238 -0.93 16.73 10.18
CA VAL A 238 -0.14 16.80 8.93
C VAL A 238 1.34 16.48 9.19
N ALA A 239 1.89 16.97 10.32
CA ALA A 239 3.30 16.77 10.66
C ALA A 239 3.63 15.30 10.90
N GLU A 240 2.77 14.55 11.58
CA GLU A 240 2.94 13.10 11.76
C GLU A 240 2.78 12.35 10.44
N GLY A 241 1.82 12.78 9.60
CA GLY A 241 1.64 12.21 8.27
C GLY A 241 2.88 12.34 7.40
N GLU A 242 3.52 13.52 7.40
CA GLU A 242 4.79 13.74 6.70
C GLU A 242 5.95 12.90 7.27
N GLN A 243 6.03 12.75 8.59
CA GLN A 243 7.04 11.88 9.23
C GLN A 243 6.81 10.40 8.86
N SER A 244 5.56 9.94 8.90
CA SER A 244 5.20 8.57 8.51
C SER A 244 5.52 8.31 7.04
N LEU A 245 5.14 9.24 6.13
CA LEU A 245 5.48 9.14 4.72
C LEU A 245 6.98 9.12 4.47
N ALA A 246 7.77 9.90 5.21
CA ALA A 246 9.23 9.88 5.08
C ALA A 246 9.84 8.53 5.52
N ALA A 247 9.35 7.93 6.60
CA ALA A 247 9.78 6.60 7.03
C ALA A 247 9.39 5.51 6.01
N LEU A 248 8.17 5.58 5.49
CA LEU A 248 7.67 4.66 4.45
C LEU A 248 8.46 4.79 3.15
N GLU A 249 8.78 6.02 2.72
CA GLU A 249 9.62 6.33 1.57
C GLU A 249 11.00 5.67 1.69
N GLN A 250 11.67 5.84 2.84
CA GLN A 250 12.98 5.26 3.11
C GLN A 250 12.94 3.72 3.05
N MET A 251 11.96 3.09 3.71
CA MET A 251 11.81 1.63 3.70
C MET A 251 11.52 1.09 2.30
N LEU A 252 10.64 1.75 1.55
CA LEU A 252 10.24 1.32 0.21
C LEU A 252 11.37 1.53 -0.81
N THR A 253 12.11 2.63 -0.73
CA THR A 253 13.29 2.89 -1.56
C THR A 253 14.34 1.78 -1.37
N GLN A 254 14.61 1.38 -0.13
CA GLN A 254 15.55 0.28 0.11
C GLN A 254 15.03 -1.04 -0.47
N GLN A 255 13.74 -1.34 -0.33
CA GLN A 255 13.10 -2.54 -0.88
C GLN A 255 13.23 -2.61 -2.41
N ILE A 256 13.03 -1.47 -3.09
CA ILE A 256 13.17 -1.35 -4.54
C ILE A 256 14.61 -1.62 -4.99
N ARG A 257 15.59 -1.05 -4.27
CA ARG A 257 17.00 -1.26 -4.56
C ARG A 257 17.41 -2.74 -4.39
N ASP A 258 16.95 -3.36 -3.31
CA ASP A 258 17.21 -4.78 -3.04
C ASP A 258 16.61 -5.68 -4.12
N LEU A 259 15.39 -5.36 -4.61
CA LEU A 259 14.74 -6.08 -5.70
C LEU A 259 15.53 -5.91 -7.01
N ALA A 260 15.88 -4.68 -7.37
CA ALA A 260 16.61 -4.38 -8.59
C ALA A 260 18.01 -5.03 -8.62
N ALA A 261 18.65 -5.15 -7.46
CA ALA A 261 19.95 -5.80 -7.29
C ALA A 261 19.85 -7.34 -7.19
N GLY A 262 18.66 -7.92 -7.09
CA GLY A 262 18.46 -9.36 -6.88
C GLY A 262 18.93 -9.86 -5.50
N THR A 263 19.01 -8.97 -4.50
CA THR A 263 19.47 -9.28 -3.14
C THR A 263 18.34 -9.44 -2.13
N GLY A 264 17.09 -9.23 -2.55
CA GLY A 264 15.91 -9.27 -1.70
C GLY A 264 14.69 -8.64 -2.39
N GLY A 265 13.97 -7.79 -1.67
CA GLY A 265 12.85 -7.03 -2.24
C GLY A 265 11.48 -7.52 -1.82
N ARG A 266 11.39 -8.66 -1.10
CA ARG A 266 10.14 -9.20 -0.58
C ARG A 266 10.27 -9.55 0.89
N ASP A 267 9.35 -9.04 1.70
CA ASP A 267 9.22 -9.48 3.09
C ASP A 267 8.47 -10.82 3.16
N GLU A 268 8.95 -11.73 4.00
CA GLU A 268 8.24 -12.97 4.30
C GLU A 268 6.95 -12.68 5.09
N PRO A 269 5.89 -13.52 4.98
CA PRO A 269 4.66 -13.34 5.74
C PRO A 269 4.91 -13.13 7.22
N GLY A 270 4.28 -12.10 7.81
CA GLY A 270 4.42 -11.78 9.22
C GLY A 270 3.81 -12.82 10.15
N LEU A 271 4.20 -12.79 11.44
CA LEU A 271 3.65 -13.69 12.46
C LEU A 271 2.15 -13.44 12.74
N TYR A 272 1.63 -12.26 12.41
CA TYR A 272 0.21 -11.94 12.53
C TYR A 272 -0.72 -12.90 11.78
N PHE A 273 -0.19 -13.61 10.78
CA PHE A 273 -0.95 -14.50 9.90
C PHE A 273 -0.62 -15.97 10.07
N ARG A 274 0.27 -16.30 11.02
CA ARG A 274 0.51 -17.69 11.44
C ARG A 274 -0.41 -18.04 12.60
N VAL A 275 -1.71 -18.10 12.33
CA VAL A 275 -2.68 -18.76 13.18
C VAL A 275 -3.26 -19.93 12.41
#